data_b14d43a09351894799e2812305475387
#
_entry.id   b14d43a09351894799e2812305475387
#
_cell.length_a   1.000
_cell.length_b   1.000
_cell.length_c   1.000
_cell.angle_alpha   90.00
_cell.angle_beta   90.00
_cell.angle_gamma   90.00
#
_symmetry.space_group_name_H-M   'P 1'
#
loop_
_entity.id
_entity.type
_entity.pdbx_description
1 polymer ?
#
loop_
_entity_poly.entity_id
_entity_poly.type
_entity_poly.pdbx_seq_one_letter_code
_entity_poly.pdbx_strand_id
1 'polypeptide(L)'
;MNFSFLPQFWSYFNYGVLVTIMISVCVVFFGTILGVLVSLAKRSGIKPLEWLVSLYVWVFRGTPMVVQIMIAFNLIHMNLPTVQFGILNLDLSRIVPGIIVLSLNSGAYISESVRAGIESIPKGQVEAAYSLGIRPWNTMRYVVLPQAIKYILPALGNEFVTIIKDSSLLQTIGVMELWNGAQTVATTTYLTLTPLLFAAFYYLIVTTAMTALLKQMEQRLGEGRK
;
A
#
# COMPACT_ATOMS: atom_id res chain seq x y z
N MET A 1 -29.41 -8.26 -16.58
CA MET A 1 -28.26 -8.70 -15.80
C MET A 1 -28.63 -9.99 -15.08
N ASN A 2 -27.82 -11.03 -15.19
CA ASN A 2 -28.09 -12.32 -14.55
C ASN A 2 -27.23 -12.46 -13.26
N PHE A 3 -27.88 -12.55 -12.10
CA PHE A 3 -27.23 -12.72 -10.78
C PHE A 3 -27.44 -14.12 -10.19
N SER A 4 -27.87 -15.08 -10.99
CA SER A 4 -28.16 -16.45 -10.54
C SER A 4 -26.92 -17.19 -10.00
N PHE A 5 -25.72 -16.68 -10.29
CA PHE A 5 -24.45 -17.23 -9.80
C PHE A 5 -24.19 -16.92 -8.32
N LEU A 6 -24.80 -15.89 -7.75
CA LEU A 6 -24.47 -15.40 -6.40
C LEU A 6 -24.60 -16.46 -5.31
N PRO A 7 -25.69 -17.26 -5.21
CA PRO A 7 -25.81 -18.24 -4.13
C PRO A 7 -24.69 -19.29 -4.13
N GLN A 8 -24.18 -19.63 -5.32
CA GLN A 8 -23.15 -20.65 -5.48
C GLN A 8 -21.73 -20.09 -5.29
N PHE A 9 -21.49 -18.83 -5.72
CA PHE A 9 -20.15 -18.26 -5.81
C PHE A 9 -19.90 -17.11 -4.83
N TRP A 10 -20.84 -16.81 -3.93
CA TRP A 10 -20.71 -15.75 -2.92
C TRP A 10 -19.41 -15.83 -2.12
N SER A 11 -18.99 -17.04 -1.79
CA SER A 11 -17.78 -17.29 -1.02
C SER A 11 -16.51 -16.79 -1.72
N TYR A 12 -16.42 -16.84 -3.05
CA TYR A 12 -15.26 -16.34 -3.80
C TYR A 12 -15.04 -14.84 -3.59
N PHE A 13 -16.12 -14.07 -3.55
CA PHE A 13 -16.04 -12.63 -3.31
C PHE A 13 -15.67 -12.31 -1.87
N ASN A 14 -16.30 -12.97 -0.90
CA ASN A 14 -16.04 -12.74 0.52
C ASN A 14 -14.61 -13.12 0.92
N TYR A 15 -14.14 -14.30 0.56
CA TYR A 15 -12.77 -14.69 0.82
C TYR A 15 -11.77 -13.87 -0.01
N GLY A 16 -12.13 -13.52 -1.26
CA GLY A 16 -11.32 -12.65 -2.10
C GLY A 16 -11.09 -11.27 -1.47
N VAL A 17 -12.13 -10.65 -0.89
CA VAL A 17 -11.99 -9.38 -0.13
C VAL A 17 -11.04 -9.54 1.06
N LEU A 18 -11.18 -10.62 1.83
CA LEU A 18 -10.32 -10.85 2.99
C LEU A 18 -8.85 -11.00 2.58
N VAL A 19 -8.59 -11.73 1.49
CA VAL A 19 -7.22 -11.85 0.92
C VAL A 19 -6.69 -10.51 0.44
N THR A 20 -7.51 -9.74 -0.28
CA THR A 20 -7.17 -8.37 -0.71
C THR A 20 -6.78 -7.48 0.49
N ILE A 21 -7.58 -7.47 1.56
CA ILE A 21 -7.29 -6.69 2.76
C ILE A 21 -6.02 -7.19 3.46
N MET A 22 -5.87 -8.51 3.61
CA MET A 22 -4.68 -9.11 4.23
C MET A 22 -3.39 -8.71 3.50
N ILE A 23 -3.37 -8.84 2.18
CA ILE A 23 -2.24 -8.42 1.33
C ILE A 23 -1.98 -6.93 1.52
N SER A 24 -3.02 -6.09 1.46
CA SER A 24 -2.90 -4.64 1.58
C SER A 24 -2.32 -4.20 2.93
N VAL A 25 -2.76 -4.82 4.03
CA VAL A 25 -2.19 -4.57 5.37
C VAL A 25 -0.71 -4.93 5.43
N CYS A 26 -0.34 -6.11 4.93
CA CYS A 26 1.07 -6.53 4.88
C CYS A 26 1.91 -5.56 4.05
N VAL A 27 1.44 -5.19 2.85
CA VAL A 27 2.14 -4.29 1.93
C VAL A 27 2.36 -2.92 2.55
N VAL A 28 1.32 -2.31 3.14
CA VAL A 28 1.46 -0.98 3.74
C VAL A 28 2.34 -1.02 4.99
N PHE A 29 2.25 -2.09 5.78
CA PHE A 29 3.13 -2.26 6.93
C PHE A 29 4.61 -2.31 6.53
N PHE A 30 4.99 -3.21 5.64
CA PHE A 30 6.38 -3.33 5.17
C PHE A 30 6.80 -2.14 4.31
N GLY A 31 5.92 -1.62 3.47
CA GLY A 31 6.14 -0.42 2.67
C GLY A 31 6.40 0.81 3.53
N THR A 32 5.68 0.95 4.66
CA THR A 32 5.90 2.06 5.62
C THR A 32 7.28 1.96 6.25
N ILE A 33 7.67 0.78 6.74
CA ILE A 33 9.01 0.56 7.31
C ILE A 33 10.08 0.94 6.28
N LEU A 34 9.96 0.38 5.07
CA LEU A 34 10.91 0.65 3.99
C LEU A 34 10.93 2.13 3.59
N GLY A 35 9.76 2.76 3.42
CA GLY A 35 9.64 4.16 3.04
C GLY A 35 10.27 5.12 4.06
N VAL A 36 10.08 4.85 5.35
CA VAL A 36 10.75 5.61 6.43
C VAL A 36 12.27 5.42 6.35
N LEU A 37 12.76 4.18 6.22
CA LEU A 37 14.20 3.90 6.10
C LEU A 37 14.82 4.58 4.89
N VAL A 38 14.17 4.52 3.73
CA VAL A 38 14.60 5.19 2.49
C VAL A 38 14.63 6.71 2.67
N SER A 39 13.61 7.30 3.29
CA SER A 39 13.57 8.74 3.58
C SER A 39 14.69 9.17 4.52
N LEU A 40 15.00 8.38 5.56
CA LEU A 40 16.11 8.63 6.47
C LEU A 40 17.46 8.49 5.76
N ALA A 41 17.64 7.43 4.96
CA ALA A 41 18.87 7.21 4.18
C ALA A 41 19.13 8.35 3.19
N LYS A 42 18.09 8.88 2.53
CA LYS A 42 18.19 10.03 1.62
C LYS A 42 18.63 11.34 2.32
N ARG A 43 18.50 11.41 3.64
CA ARG A 43 18.88 12.56 4.48
C ARG A 43 20.16 12.33 5.30
N SER A 44 20.84 11.22 5.07
CA SER A 44 22.01 10.81 5.88
C SER A 44 23.26 11.65 5.65
N GLY A 45 23.34 12.41 4.54
CA GLY A 45 24.57 13.11 4.12
C GLY A 45 25.61 12.18 3.47
N ILE A 46 25.34 10.87 3.38
CA ILE A 46 26.22 9.87 2.79
C ILE A 46 25.90 9.76 1.29
N LYS A 47 26.64 10.46 0.45
CA LYS A 47 26.37 10.57 -1.00
C LYS A 47 26.13 9.22 -1.73
N PRO A 48 26.92 8.16 -1.54
CA PRO A 48 26.64 6.88 -2.20
C PRO A 48 25.29 6.27 -1.80
N LEU A 49 24.90 6.40 -0.52
CA LEU A 49 23.62 5.91 -0.02
C LEU A 49 22.45 6.74 -0.57
N GLU A 50 22.60 8.06 -0.60
CA GLU A 50 21.61 8.97 -1.20
C GLU A 50 21.40 8.67 -2.68
N TRP A 51 22.47 8.39 -3.42
CA TRP A 51 22.37 8.01 -4.83
C TRP A 51 21.63 6.67 -5.00
N LEU A 52 21.99 5.65 -4.20
CA LEU A 52 21.38 4.32 -4.27
C LEU A 52 19.86 4.38 -3.99
N VAL A 53 19.45 5.07 -2.92
CA VAL A 53 18.01 5.18 -2.60
C VAL A 53 17.27 6.05 -3.60
N SER A 54 17.93 7.05 -4.19
CA SER A 54 17.32 7.88 -5.26
C SER A 54 17.10 7.06 -6.53
N LEU A 55 18.05 6.20 -6.89
CA LEU A 55 17.91 5.26 -8.01
C LEU A 55 16.76 4.27 -7.75
N TYR A 56 16.67 3.72 -6.54
CA TYR A 56 15.55 2.86 -6.16
C TYR A 56 14.20 3.58 -6.34
N VAL A 57 14.04 4.78 -5.78
CA VAL A 57 12.81 5.55 -5.89
C VAL A 57 12.49 5.89 -7.35
N TRP A 58 13.49 6.27 -8.15
CA TRP A 58 13.34 6.56 -9.56
C TRP A 58 12.85 5.35 -10.36
N VAL A 59 13.45 4.17 -10.15
CA VAL A 59 13.07 2.92 -10.85
C VAL A 59 11.65 2.51 -10.48
N PHE A 60 11.33 2.41 -9.18
CA PHE A 60 10.02 1.89 -8.74
C PHE A 60 8.87 2.85 -9.05
N ARG A 61 9.08 4.15 -9.04
CA ARG A 61 8.06 5.13 -9.43
C ARG A 61 8.01 5.41 -10.93
N GLY A 62 9.05 5.06 -11.66
CA GLY A 62 9.16 5.29 -13.10
C GLY A 62 8.75 4.10 -13.97
N THR A 63 8.43 2.93 -13.39
CA THR A 63 8.06 1.73 -14.14
C THR A 63 6.66 1.24 -13.77
N PRO A 64 5.92 0.61 -14.73
CA PRO A 64 4.58 0.10 -14.45
C PRO A 64 4.58 -1.02 -13.40
N MET A 65 3.64 -0.99 -12.46
CA MET A 65 3.51 -1.97 -11.39
C MET A 65 3.40 -3.41 -11.92
N VAL A 66 2.61 -3.63 -12.97
CA VAL A 66 2.43 -4.97 -13.55
C VAL A 66 3.75 -5.56 -14.05
N VAL A 67 4.62 -4.71 -14.63
CA VAL A 67 5.96 -5.14 -15.09
C VAL A 67 6.83 -5.53 -13.90
N GLN A 68 6.79 -4.75 -12.81
CA GLN A 68 7.53 -5.05 -11.59
C GLN A 68 7.09 -6.39 -10.99
N ILE A 69 5.77 -6.66 -10.94
CA ILE A 69 5.19 -7.93 -10.46
C ILE A 69 5.72 -9.10 -11.29
N MET A 70 5.67 -8.99 -12.62
CA MET A 70 6.11 -10.05 -13.51
C MET A 70 7.61 -10.31 -13.39
N ILE A 71 8.44 -9.27 -13.29
CA ILE A 71 9.88 -9.40 -13.09
C ILE A 71 10.16 -10.06 -11.74
N ALA A 72 9.53 -9.59 -10.66
CA ALA A 72 9.74 -10.14 -9.33
C ALA A 72 9.34 -11.62 -9.25
N PHE A 73 8.22 -11.99 -9.83
CA PHE A 73 7.75 -13.38 -9.86
C PHE A 73 8.72 -14.31 -10.60
N ASN A 74 9.33 -13.83 -11.69
CA ASN A 74 10.32 -14.59 -12.45
C ASN A 74 11.71 -14.64 -11.79
N LEU A 75 12.03 -13.67 -10.95
CA LEU A 75 13.33 -13.64 -10.24
C LEU A 75 13.27 -14.32 -8.88
N ILE A 76 12.16 -14.19 -8.18
CA ILE A 76 11.98 -14.70 -6.81
C ILE A 76 11.26 -16.05 -6.87
N HIS A 77 12.04 -17.12 -7.01
CA HIS A 77 11.49 -18.48 -6.96
C HIS A 77 11.47 -18.96 -5.50
N MET A 78 10.28 -19.10 -4.96
CA MET A 78 10.07 -19.63 -3.61
C MET A 78 9.21 -20.88 -3.66
N ASN A 79 9.65 -21.96 -3.02
CA ASN A 79 8.85 -23.18 -2.82
C ASN A 79 8.18 -23.10 -1.45
N LEU A 80 7.06 -22.39 -1.37
CA LEU A 80 6.28 -22.23 -0.16
C LEU A 80 4.99 -23.06 -0.25
N PRO A 81 4.44 -23.50 0.90
CA PRO A 81 3.24 -24.31 0.92
C PRO A 81 2.02 -23.53 0.42
N THR A 82 1.06 -24.27 -0.12
CA THR A 82 -0.29 -23.76 -0.33
C THR A 82 -1.07 -23.91 0.98
N VAL A 83 -1.72 -22.83 1.42
CA VAL A 83 -2.53 -22.78 2.63
C VAL A 83 -4.00 -22.69 2.25
N GLN A 84 -4.82 -23.54 2.85
CA GLN A 84 -6.27 -23.48 2.65
C GLN A 84 -6.86 -22.35 3.51
N PHE A 85 -7.57 -21.42 2.86
CA PHE A 85 -8.28 -20.33 3.51
C PHE A 85 -9.75 -20.34 3.08
N GLY A 86 -10.60 -20.96 3.89
CA GLY A 86 -11.99 -21.22 3.51
C GLY A 86 -12.06 -22.12 2.29
N ILE A 87 -12.63 -21.62 1.20
CA ILE A 87 -12.73 -22.32 -0.09
C ILE A 87 -11.54 -22.06 -1.02
N LEU A 88 -10.67 -21.08 -0.67
CA LEU A 88 -9.53 -20.69 -1.49
C LEU A 88 -8.26 -21.44 -1.07
N ASN A 89 -7.50 -21.86 -2.07
CA ASN A 89 -6.15 -22.38 -1.90
C ASN A 89 -5.17 -21.23 -2.18
N LEU A 90 -4.53 -20.72 -1.11
CA LEU A 90 -3.58 -19.63 -1.18
C LEU A 90 -2.18 -20.16 -1.40
N ASP A 91 -1.67 -19.99 -2.60
CA ASP A 91 -0.29 -20.34 -2.94
C ASP A 91 0.67 -19.25 -2.44
N LEU A 92 1.35 -19.53 -1.33
CA LEU A 92 2.31 -18.60 -0.74
C LEU A 92 3.52 -18.35 -1.65
N SER A 93 3.84 -19.28 -2.57
CA SER A 93 4.90 -19.07 -3.56
C SER A 93 4.61 -17.92 -4.53
N ARG A 94 3.35 -17.49 -4.64
CA ARG A 94 2.89 -16.36 -5.45
C ARG A 94 2.59 -15.13 -4.60
N ILE A 95 1.95 -15.34 -3.45
CA ILE A 95 1.54 -14.24 -2.55
C ILE A 95 2.75 -13.52 -1.98
N VAL A 96 3.77 -14.25 -1.52
CA VAL A 96 4.94 -13.64 -0.88
C VAL A 96 5.75 -12.78 -1.83
N PRO A 97 6.15 -13.23 -3.05
CA PRO A 97 6.77 -12.34 -4.05
C PRO A 97 5.89 -11.14 -4.40
N GLY A 98 4.57 -11.34 -4.51
CA GLY A 98 3.59 -10.27 -4.72
C GLY A 98 3.65 -9.21 -3.61
N ILE A 99 3.61 -9.62 -2.35
CA ILE A 99 3.72 -8.70 -1.20
C ILE A 99 5.07 -7.98 -1.22
N ILE A 100 6.17 -8.68 -1.51
CA ILE A 100 7.51 -8.06 -1.57
C ILE A 100 7.53 -6.94 -2.61
N VAL A 101 7.13 -7.20 -3.84
CA VAL A 101 7.21 -6.18 -4.91
C VAL A 101 6.25 -5.02 -4.67
N LEU A 102 5.04 -5.28 -4.20
CA LEU A 102 4.10 -4.22 -3.84
C LEU A 102 4.64 -3.38 -2.68
N SER A 103 5.30 -4.00 -1.68
CA SER A 103 5.93 -3.29 -0.56
C SER A 103 7.12 -2.44 -1.00
N LEU A 104 7.92 -2.93 -1.94
CA LEU A 104 9.00 -2.16 -2.55
C LEU A 104 8.45 -0.94 -3.30
N ASN A 105 7.41 -1.11 -4.08
CA ASN A 105 6.78 -0.01 -4.80
C ASN A 105 6.15 1.01 -3.82
N SER A 106 5.30 0.55 -2.91
CA SER A 106 4.66 1.39 -1.88
C SER A 106 5.70 2.11 -1.02
N GLY A 107 6.80 1.46 -0.65
CA GLY A 107 7.92 2.07 0.07
C GLY A 107 8.56 3.25 -0.66
N ALA A 108 8.66 3.18 -1.99
CA ALA A 108 9.15 4.30 -2.79
C ALA A 108 8.19 5.49 -2.75
N TYR A 109 6.87 5.28 -2.84
CA TYR A 109 5.86 6.35 -2.71
C TYR A 109 5.80 6.92 -1.29
N ILE A 110 5.80 6.05 -0.27
CA ILE A 110 5.78 6.46 1.13
C ILE A 110 7.04 7.27 1.48
N SER A 111 8.22 6.91 0.96
CA SER A 111 9.44 7.67 1.22
C SER A 111 9.33 9.13 0.77
N GLU A 112 8.71 9.38 -0.35
CA GLU A 112 8.46 10.74 -0.85
C GLU A 112 7.36 11.45 -0.02
N SER A 113 6.34 10.73 0.44
CA SER A 113 5.31 11.27 1.35
C SER A 113 5.92 11.67 2.70
N VAL A 114 6.81 10.86 3.25
CA VAL A 114 7.56 11.18 4.49
C VAL A 114 8.45 12.40 4.27
N ARG A 115 9.18 12.46 3.15
CA ARG A 115 10.00 13.62 2.80
C ARG A 115 9.16 14.89 2.70
N ALA A 116 8.06 14.84 1.93
CA ALA A 116 7.16 15.98 1.75
C ALA A 116 6.54 16.44 3.08
N GLY A 117 6.15 15.51 3.96
CA GLY A 117 5.61 15.82 5.28
C GLY A 117 6.62 16.54 6.18
N ILE A 118 7.90 16.16 6.14
CA ILE A 118 8.96 16.84 6.90
C ILE A 118 9.24 18.24 6.29
N GLU A 119 9.29 18.35 4.97
CA GLU A 119 9.57 19.59 4.26
C GLU A 119 8.40 20.59 4.30
N SER A 120 7.18 20.15 4.62
CA SER A 120 6.02 21.03 4.78
C SER A 120 6.09 21.92 6.02
N ILE A 121 7.01 21.63 6.96
CA ILE A 121 7.14 22.42 8.17
C ILE A 121 7.86 23.75 7.85
N PRO A 122 7.27 24.90 8.23
CA PRO A 122 7.88 26.21 7.94
C PRO A 122 9.29 26.31 8.51
N LYS A 123 10.25 26.74 7.68
CA LYS A 123 11.66 26.89 8.07
C LYS A 123 11.83 27.77 9.32
N GLY A 124 11.01 28.82 9.46
CA GLY A 124 11.05 29.72 10.60
C GLY A 124 10.82 29.00 11.96
N GLN A 125 10.09 27.87 12.01
CA GLN A 125 9.95 27.09 13.23
C GLN A 125 11.24 26.37 13.61
N VAL A 126 11.96 25.88 12.61
CA VAL A 126 13.27 25.22 12.81
C VAL A 126 14.31 26.26 13.22
N GLU A 127 14.32 27.42 12.57
CA GLU A 127 15.23 28.55 12.89
C GLU A 127 14.97 29.11 14.28
N ALA A 128 13.69 29.28 14.68
CA ALA A 128 13.33 29.71 16.02
C ALA A 128 13.79 28.69 17.09
N ALA A 129 13.64 27.40 16.82
CA ALA A 129 14.15 26.37 17.75
C ALA A 129 15.68 26.44 17.91
N TYR A 130 16.40 26.67 16.83
CA TYR A 130 17.87 26.81 16.90
C TYR A 130 18.28 28.11 17.63
N SER A 131 17.55 29.21 17.42
CA SER A 131 17.78 30.48 18.16
C SER A 131 17.58 30.35 19.66
N LEU A 132 16.73 29.41 20.10
CA LEU A 132 16.54 29.05 21.51
C LEU A 132 17.59 28.05 22.03
N GLY A 133 18.59 27.70 21.22
CA GLY A 133 19.65 26.76 21.59
C GLY A 133 19.22 25.28 21.57
N ILE A 134 18.06 24.95 20.99
CA ILE A 134 17.59 23.55 20.88
C ILE A 134 18.45 22.81 19.87
N ARG A 135 19.00 21.67 20.28
CA ARG A 135 19.84 20.83 19.41
C ARG A 135 19.05 20.27 18.22
N PRO A 136 19.68 20.05 17.04
CA PRO A 136 19.00 19.56 15.82
C PRO A 136 18.15 18.31 16.03
N TRP A 137 18.63 17.33 16.82
CA TRP A 137 17.87 16.12 17.15
C TRP A 137 16.59 16.43 17.94
N ASN A 138 16.68 17.33 18.90
CA ASN A 138 15.52 17.73 19.72
C ASN A 138 14.52 18.56 18.89
N THR A 139 15.03 19.44 18.01
CA THR A 139 14.20 20.18 17.06
C THR A 139 13.44 19.21 16.14
N MET A 140 14.13 18.19 15.59
CA MET A 140 13.45 17.15 14.78
C MET A 140 12.39 16.42 15.60
N ARG A 141 12.72 15.96 16.83
CA ARG A 141 11.84 15.12 17.65
C ARG A 141 10.64 15.87 18.22
N TYR A 142 10.84 17.13 18.68
CA TYR A 142 9.81 17.84 19.43
C TYR A 142 9.09 18.94 18.64
N VAL A 143 9.68 19.41 17.52
CA VAL A 143 9.08 20.46 16.69
C VAL A 143 8.62 19.93 15.34
N VAL A 144 9.51 19.27 14.59
CA VAL A 144 9.24 18.87 13.20
C VAL A 144 8.39 17.60 13.15
N LEU A 145 8.82 16.53 13.81
CA LEU A 145 8.20 15.21 13.67
C LEU A 145 6.73 15.18 14.12
N PRO A 146 6.32 15.78 15.26
CA PRO A 146 4.91 15.79 15.66
C PRO A 146 3.99 16.48 14.66
N GLN A 147 4.50 17.47 13.95
CA GLN A 147 3.75 18.18 12.91
C GLN A 147 3.79 17.40 11.60
N ALA A 148 4.95 16.89 11.19
CA ALA A 148 5.12 16.11 9.97
C ALA A 148 4.22 14.86 9.94
N ILE A 149 4.07 14.16 11.08
CA ILE A 149 3.19 12.99 11.20
C ILE A 149 1.74 13.33 10.80
N LYS A 150 1.26 14.53 11.11
CA LYS A 150 -0.10 14.96 10.73
C LYS A 150 -0.30 15.08 9.21
N TYR A 151 0.77 15.27 8.45
CA TYR A 151 0.76 15.28 6.98
C TYR A 151 1.05 13.89 6.39
N ILE A 152 1.88 13.09 7.08
CA ILE A 152 2.28 11.76 6.61
C ILE A 152 1.13 10.75 6.78
N LEU A 153 0.41 10.77 7.90
CA LEU A 153 -0.64 9.79 8.18
C LEU A 153 -1.78 9.78 7.14
N PRO A 154 -2.33 10.92 6.68
CA PRO A 154 -3.28 10.95 5.58
C PRO A 154 -2.72 10.35 4.29
N ALA A 155 -1.45 10.63 3.97
CA ALA A 155 -0.80 10.08 2.78
C ALA A 155 -0.64 8.56 2.86
N LEU A 156 -0.29 8.01 4.04
CA LEU A 156 -0.25 6.56 4.29
C LEU A 156 -1.63 5.92 4.13
N GLY A 157 -2.66 6.60 4.60
CA GLY A 157 -4.03 6.13 4.45
C GLY A 157 -4.46 6.08 2.98
N ASN A 158 -4.15 7.10 2.20
CA ASN A 158 -4.41 7.11 0.77
C ASN A 158 -3.63 6.02 0.03
N GLU A 159 -2.38 5.77 0.44
CA GLU A 159 -1.59 4.66 -0.07
C GLU A 159 -2.26 3.31 0.20
N PHE A 160 -2.82 3.11 1.41
CA PHE A 160 -3.56 1.88 1.73
C PHE A 160 -4.75 1.67 0.78
N VAL A 161 -5.53 2.71 0.50
CA VAL A 161 -6.66 2.64 -0.46
C VAL A 161 -6.15 2.34 -1.88
N THR A 162 -5.00 2.86 -2.27
CA THR A 162 -4.36 2.56 -3.55
C THR A 162 -3.96 1.09 -3.63
N ILE A 163 -3.29 0.56 -2.60
CA ILE A 163 -2.85 -0.84 -2.56
C ILE A 163 -4.03 -1.83 -2.57
N ILE A 164 -5.17 -1.51 -1.96
CA ILE A 164 -6.39 -2.34 -2.10
C ILE A 164 -6.75 -2.55 -3.56
N LYS A 165 -6.62 -1.54 -4.41
CA LYS A 165 -6.91 -1.64 -5.85
C LYS A 165 -5.76 -2.30 -6.61
N ASP A 166 -4.53 -1.95 -6.30
CA ASP A 166 -3.34 -2.44 -6.99
C ASP A 166 -3.06 -3.93 -6.70
N SER A 167 -3.58 -4.46 -5.57
CA SER A 167 -3.53 -5.90 -5.29
C SER A 167 -4.20 -6.73 -6.39
N SER A 168 -5.17 -6.17 -7.13
CA SER A 168 -5.81 -6.80 -8.28
C SER A 168 -4.81 -7.18 -9.39
N LEU A 169 -3.68 -6.46 -9.51
CA LEU A 169 -2.63 -6.76 -10.48
C LEU A 169 -1.93 -8.09 -10.18
N LEU A 170 -2.01 -8.60 -8.94
CA LEU A 170 -1.44 -9.88 -8.56
C LEU A 170 -2.15 -11.07 -9.23
N GLN A 171 -3.32 -10.86 -9.83
CA GLN A 171 -3.93 -11.88 -10.69
C GLN A 171 -3.00 -12.32 -11.83
N THR A 172 -2.12 -11.43 -12.34
CA THR A 172 -1.17 -11.75 -13.41
C THR A 172 -0.21 -12.87 -13.06
N ILE A 173 0.02 -13.09 -11.77
CA ILE A 173 0.80 -14.20 -11.22
C ILE A 173 -0.07 -15.26 -10.52
N GLY A 174 -1.39 -15.18 -10.68
CA GLY A 174 -2.36 -16.18 -10.23
C GLY A 174 -2.69 -16.13 -8.73
N VAL A 175 -2.51 -15.00 -8.06
CA VAL A 175 -2.96 -14.82 -6.66
C VAL A 175 -4.48 -14.72 -6.61
N MET A 176 -5.11 -15.56 -5.78
CA MET A 176 -6.57 -15.60 -5.59
C MET A 176 -7.03 -14.53 -4.60
N GLU A 177 -7.12 -13.30 -5.06
CA GLU A 177 -7.73 -12.15 -4.38
C GLU A 177 -9.10 -11.82 -5.02
N LEU A 178 -9.73 -10.71 -4.66
CA LEU A 178 -11.09 -10.36 -5.09
C LEU A 178 -11.29 -10.35 -6.61
N TRP A 179 -10.36 -9.73 -7.35
CA TRP A 179 -10.46 -9.64 -8.81
C TRP A 179 -10.28 -11.00 -9.47
N ASN A 180 -9.31 -11.81 -9.05
CA ASN A 180 -9.11 -13.15 -9.57
C ASN A 180 -10.29 -14.07 -9.22
N GLY A 181 -10.88 -13.91 -8.02
CA GLY A 181 -12.13 -14.59 -7.65
C GLY A 181 -13.27 -14.27 -8.62
N ALA A 182 -13.46 -12.99 -8.96
CA ALA A 182 -14.47 -12.56 -9.93
C ALA A 182 -14.21 -13.11 -11.35
N GLN A 183 -12.96 -13.12 -11.78
CA GLN A 183 -12.55 -13.70 -13.07
C GLN A 183 -12.84 -15.21 -13.12
N THR A 184 -12.57 -15.93 -12.02
CA THR A 184 -12.87 -17.35 -11.90
C THR A 184 -14.37 -17.60 -12.03
N VAL A 185 -15.20 -16.78 -11.36
CA VAL A 185 -16.67 -16.87 -11.50
C VAL A 185 -17.10 -16.57 -12.94
N ALA A 186 -16.53 -15.52 -13.55
CA ALA A 186 -16.87 -15.13 -14.92
C ALA A 186 -16.57 -16.25 -15.93
N THR A 187 -15.42 -16.91 -15.81
CA THR A 187 -15.03 -18.00 -16.69
C THR A 187 -15.86 -19.27 -16.45
N THR A 188 -16.16 -19.60 -15.19
CA THR A 188 -16.95 -20.78 -14.83
C THR A 188 -18.42 -20.68 -15.24
N THR A 189 -18.99 -19.48 -15.13
CA THR A 189 -20.41 -19.23 -15.44
C THR A 189 -20.68 -18.76 -16.86
N TYR A 190 -19.63 -18.44 -17.61
CA TYR A 190 -19.70 -17.76 -18.92
C TYR A 190 -20.42 -16.40 -18.86
N LEU A 191 -20.53 -15.78 -17.68
CA LEU A 191 -21.11 -14.47 -17.45
C LEU A 191 -20.00 -13.42 -17.33
N THR A 192 -19.56 -12.86 -18.44
CA THR A 192 -18.39 -11.98 -18.47
C THR A 192 -18.58 -10.70 -17.63
N LEU A 193 -19.69 -9.99 -17.80
CA LEU A 193 -19.86 -8.64 -17.23
C LEU A 193 -20.35 -8.66 -15.76
N THR A 194 -21.31 -9.49 -15.43
CA THR A 194 -22.02 -9.43 -14.14
C THR A 194 -21.12 -9.73 -12.93
N PRO A 195 -20.23 -10.76 -12.94
CA PRO A 195 -19.30 -10.99 -11.85
C PRO A 195 -18.27 -9.86 -11.66
N LEU A 196 -17.84 -9.23 -12.77
CA LEU A 196 -16.90 -8.11 -12.72
C LEU A 196 -17.53 -6.85 -12.15
N LEU A 197 -18.77 -6.53 -12.50
CA LEU A 197 -19.53 -5.44 -11.89
C LEU A 197 -19.74 -5.67 -10.40
N PHE A 198 -19.97 -6.92 -10.01
CA PHE A 198 -20.14 -7.28 -8.61
C PHE A 198 -18.82 -7.11 -7.82
N ALA A 199 -17.69 -7.50 -8.39
CA ALA A 199 -16.38 -7.22 -7.80
C ALA A 199 -16.10 -5.71 -7.70
N ALA A 200 -16.44 -4.93 -8.74
CA ALA A 200 -16.30 -3.47 -8.70
C ALA A 200 -17.12 -2.85 -7.55
N PHE A 201 -18.33 -3.37 -7.30
CA PHE A 201 -19.14 -2.95 -6.16
C PHE A 201 -18.50 -3.28 -4.82
N TYR A 202 -17.89 -4.47 -4.68
CA TYR A 202 -17.12 -4.83 -3.46
C TYR A 202 -15.92 -3.91 -3.25
N TYR A 203 -15.13 -3.64 -4.31
CA TYR A 203 -14.03 -2.67 -4.22
C TYR A 203 -14.54 -1.30 -3.78
N LEU A 204 -15.65 -0.83 -4.33
CA LEU A 204 -16.25 0.45 -3.96
C LEU A 204 -16.65 0.49 -2.48
N ILE A 205 -17.27 -0.57 -1.95
CA ILE A 205 -17.62 -0.67 -0.53
C ILE A 205 -16.38 -0.60 0.34
N VAL A 206 -15.37 -1.43 0.04
CA VAL A 206 -14.15 -1.53 0.86
C VAL A 206 -13.36 -0.22 0.83
N THR A 207 -13.16 0.37 -0.35
CA THR A 207 -12.44 1.63 -0.49
C THR A 207 -13.20 2.80 0.14
N THR A 208 -14.53 2.84 0.03
CA THR A 208 -15.36 3.87 0.67
C THR A 208 -15.30 3.75 2.19
N ALA A 209 -15.46 2.54 2.74
CA ALA A 209 -15.35 2.30 4.17
C ALA A 209 -13.97 2.72 4.71
N MET A 210 -12.90 2.36 3.99
CA MET A 210 -11.54 2.75 4.38
C MET A 210 -11.33 4.26 4.30
N THR A 211 -11.79 4.91 3.23
CA THR A 211 -11.71 6.37 3.10
C THR A 211 -12.49 7.09 4.20
N ALA A 212 -13.65 6.56 4.61
CA ALA A 212 -14.42 7.12 5.72
C ALA A 212 -13.67 7.01 7.06
N LEU A 213 -13.03 5.86 7.33
CA LEU A 213 -12.18 5.67 8.51
C LEU A 213 -11.00 6.64 8.52
N LEU A 214 -10.32 6.80 7.37
CA LEU A 214 -9.22 7.75 7.22
C LEU A 214 -9.66 9.19 7.51
N LYS A 215 -10.80 9.61 6.96
CA LYS A 215 -11.36 10.94 7.19
C LYS A 215 -11.65 11.19 8.69
N GLN A 216 -12.14 10.19 9.41
CA GLN A 216 -12.33 10.30 10.86
C GLN A 216 -10.98 10.45 11.61
N MET A 217 -9.95 9.71 11.20
CA MET A 217 -8.61 9.85 11.77
C MET A 217 -8.03 11.24 11.50
N GLU A 218 -8.15 11.75 10.28
CA GLU A 218 -7.71 13.10 9.88
C GLU A 218 -8.39 14.20 10.70
N GLN A 219 -9.70 14.10 10.92
CA GLN A 219 -10.45 15.04 11.75
C GLN A 219 -9.92 15.06 13.18
N ARG A 220 -9.71 13.91 13.81
CA ARG A 220 -9.14 13.82 15.16
C ARG A 220 -7.72 14.39 15.25
N LEU A 221 -6.89 14.19 14.23
CA LEU A 221 -5.55 14.76 14.15
C LEU A 221 -5.56 16.28 13.88
N GLY A 222 -6.61 16.79 13.21
CA GLY A 222 -6.81 18.21 12.92
C GLY A 222 -7.37 19.02 14.09
N GLU A 223 -8.15 18.42 14.97
CA GLU A 223 -8.74 19.08 16.15
C GLU A 223 -7.71 19.62 17.14
N GLY A 224 -6.48 19.16 17.11
CA GLY A 224 -5.36 19.76 17.85
C GLY A 224 -4.80 21.06 17.24
N ARG A 225 -5.51 21.68 16.28
CA ARG A 225 -5.13 22.93 15.59
C ARG A 225 -5.85 24.19 16.10
N LYS A 226 -6.71 24.07 17.14
CA LYS A 226 -7.36 25.23 17.79
C LYS A 226 -6.56 25.72 18.99
#